data_5ee37fed5fc7b6e85c165b91c4fb5e45
#
_entry.id   5ee37fed5fc7b6e85c165b91c4fb5e45
#
_cell.length_a   1.000
_cell.length_b   1.000
_cell.length_c   1.000
_cell.angle_alpha   90.00
_cell.angle_beta   90.00
_cell.angle_gamma   90.00
#
_symmetry.space_group_name_H-M   'P 1'
#
loop_
_entity.id
_entity.type
_entity.pdbx_description
1 polymer ?
#
loop_
_entity_poly.entity_id
_entity_poly.type
_entity_poly.pdbx_seq_one_letter_code
_entity_poly.pdbx_strand_id
1 'polypeptide(L)'
;MRKRIRLGFNIDHVATVRNARGDDYPSPINAAIIAQKNGADSITVHLREDRRHIRDHDLTELKKKIKIPINLEMALTHEMLQIALKLKPKYVCIVPEKRKEVTTEGGLNLNYKKNYLKKVINLLKNKNIKVSLFIEPDLKTVHLAKELGSDNIELHTGKYCKFFREKNNLNIKKEFLKIKNSAKLG
;
A
#
# COMPACT_ATOMS: atom_id res chain seq x y z
N MET A 1 -3.56 -4.67 28.18
CA MET A 1 -2.27 -4.60 27.44
C MET A 1 -2.44 -3.73 26.22
N ARG A 2 -1.63 -2.69 26.00
CA ARG A 2 -1.62 -1.95 24.73
C ARG A 2 -1.09 -2.89 23.65
N LYS A 3 -1.86 -3.09 22.58
CA LYS A 3 -1.38 -3.86 21.41
C LYS A 3 -0.16 -3.13 20.84
N ARG A 4 0.95 -3.86 20.60
CA ARG A 4 2.13 -3.33 19.91
C ARG A 4 1.75 -2.88 18.50
N ILE A 5 2.20 -1.70 18.11
CA ILE A 5 2.11 -1.24 16.72
C ILE A 5 3.02 -2.12 15.87
N ARG A 6 2.51 -2.64 14.77
CA ARG A 6 3.27 -3.44 13.82
C ARG A 6 3.99 -2.56 12.82
N LEU A 7 5.18 -2.98 12.41
CA LEU A 7 6.01 -2.30 11.41
C LEU A 7 5.86 -3.00 10.06
N GLY A 8 5.20 -2.34 9.10
CA GLY A 8 5.29 -2.67 7.68
C GLY A 8 6.45 -1.90 7.06
N PHE A 9 7.39 -2.60 6.43
CA PHE A 9 8.57 -1.97 5.85
C PHE A 9 8.49 -1.96 4.32
N ASN A 10 8.40 -0.76 3.71
CA ASN A 10 8.35 -0.59 2.27
C ASN A 10 9.78 -0.58 1.68
N ILE A 11 9.99 -1.34 0.59
CA ILE A 11 11.30 -1.50 -0.07
C ILE A 11 11.35 -0.96 -1.50
N ASP A 12 10.30 -0.27 -1.97
CA ASP A 12 10.19 0.21 -3.36
C ASP A 12 11.36 1.10 -3.76
N HIS A 13 11.79 1.99 -2.85
CA HIS A 13 12.86 2.92 -3.18
C HIS A 13 14.25 2.26 -3.21
N VAL A 14 14.44 1.11 -2.58
CA VAL A 14 15.64 0.29 -2.79
C VAL A 14 15.66 -0.20 -4.24
N ALA A 15 14.52 -0.67 -4.76
CA ALA A 15 14.38 -1.06 -6.16
C ALA A 15 14.53 0.13 -7.11
N THR A 16 14.05 1.34 -6.74
CA THR A 16 14.27 2.57 -7.50
C THR A 16 15.75 2.86 -7.68
N VAL A 17 16.54 2.79 -6.60
CA VAL A 17 17.99 3.03 -6.66
C VAL A 17 18.68 1.95 -7.51
N ARG A 18 18.33 0.67 -7.33
CA ARG A 18 18.82 -0.43 -8.18
C ARG A 18 18.58 -0.13 -9.67
N ASN A 19 17.35 0.25 -10.02
CA ASN A 19 16.98 0.48 -11.41
C ASN A 19 17.70 1.72 -12.00
N ALA A 20 17.87 2.78 -11.19
CA ALA A 20 18.60 3.98 -11.62
C ALA A 20 20.10 3.70 -11.87
N ARG A 21 20.68 2.75 -11.16
CA ARG A 21 22.08 2.31 -11.36
C ARG A 21 22.24 1.36 -12.57
N GLY A 22 21.16 0.75 -13.03
CA GLY A 22 21.23 -0.26 -14.10
C GLY A 22 21.91 -1.57 -13.68
N ASP A 23 21.95 -1.87 -12.38
CA ASP A 23 22.66 -3.00 -11.77
C ASP A 23 21.69 -3.82 -10.89
N ASP A 24 22.15 -4.92 -10.29
CA ASP A 24 21.40 -5.72 -9.33
C ASP A 24 21.52 -5.19 -7.88
N TYR A 25 22.32 -4.17 -7.66
CA TYR A 25 22.56 -3.54 -6.35
C TYR A 25 22.07 -2.07 -6.33
N PRO A 26 21.43 -1.65 -5.21
CA PRO A 26 21.07 -2.42 -4.01
C PRO A 26 19.92 -3.40 -4.26
N SER A 27 20.01 -4.59 -3.65
CA SER A 27 18.98 -5.61 -3.81
C SER A 27 17.77 -5.38 -2.90
N PRO A 28 16.54 -5.23 -3.43
CA PRO A 28 15.33 -5.12 -2.61
C PRO A 28 15.08 -6.40 -1.79
N ILE A 29 15.50 -7.56 -2.29
CA ILE A 29 15.38 -8.83 -1.58
C ILE A 29 16.25 -8.83 -0.32
N ASN A 30 17.51 -8.38 -0.42
CA ASN A 30 18.39 -8.25 0.73
C ASN A 30 17.86 -7.24 1.75
N ALA A 31 17.31 -6.13 1.28
CA ALA A 31 16.67 -5.14 2.16
C ALA A 31 15.49 -5.76 2.94
N ALA A 32 14.64 -6.55 2.28
CA ALA A 32 13.55 -7.27 2.93
C ALA A 32 14.05 -8.28 3.99
N ILE A 33 15.11 -9.02 3.69
CA ILE A 33 15.72 -9.97 4.63
C ILE A 33 16.28 -9.23 5.84
N ILE A 34 16.97 -8.10 5.65
CA ILE A 34 17.50 -7.26 6.73
C ILE A 34 16.36 -6.72 7.58
N ALA A 35 15.30 -6.17 6.96
CA ALA A 35 14.13 -5.67 7.67
C ALA A 35 13.47 -6.76 8.52
N GLN A 36 13.27 -7.97 7.95
CA GLN A 36 12.72 -9.12 8.67
C GLN A 36 13.61 -9.49 9.89
N LYS A 37 14.93 -9.56 9.73
CA LYS A 37 15.87 -9.89 10.81
C LYS A 37 15.85 -8.84 11.94
N ASN A 38 15.51 -7.60 11.61
CA ASN A 38 15.46 -6.48 12.55
C ASN A 38 14.02 -6.15 13.04
N GLY A 39 13.08 -7.07 12.90
CA GLY A 39 11.78 -7.00 13.57
C GLY A 39 10.67 -6.33 12.78
N ALA A 40 10.78 -6.20 11.45
CA ALA A 40 9.64 -5.85 10.62
C ALA A 40 8.58 -6.96 10.69
N ASP A 41 7.30 -6.56 10.74
CA ASP A 41 6.15 -7.47 10.83
C ASP A 41 5.61 -7.84 9.44
N SER A 42 5.92 -7.02 8.43
CA SER A 42 5.57 -7.27 7.02
C SER A 42 6.50 -6.50 6.09
N ILE A 43 6.58 -6.94 4.84
CA ILE A 43 7.24 -6.19 3.76
C ILE A 43 6.15 -5.63 2.85
N THR A 44 6.21 -4.34 2.57
CA THR A 44 5.35 -3.67 1.59
C THR A 44 6.11 -3.46 0.30
N VAL A 45 5.47 -3.79 -0.81
CA VAL A 45 5.97 -3.61 -2.18
C VAL A 45 4.86 -3.14 -3.09
N HIS A 46 5.13 -2.14 -3.92
CA HIS A 46 4.22 -1.69 -4.95
C HIS A 46 4.68 -2.17 -6.33
N LEU A 47 3.95 -3.12 -6.90
CA LEU A 47 4.12 -3.48 -8.30
C LEU A 47 3.29 -2.53 -9.17
N ARG A 48 3.94 -1.48 -9.67
CA ARG A 48 3.30 -0.52 -10.59
C ARG A 48 3.10 -1.14 -11.97
N GLU A 49 2.09 -0.66 -12.70
CA GLU A 49 1.86 -1.08 -14.09
C GLU A 49 3.07 -0.83 -14.99
N ASP A 50 3.84 0.23 -14.73
CA ASP A 50 5.03 0.60 -15.52
C ASP A 50 6.35 -0.03 -15.00
N ARG A 51 6.30 -0.83 -13.92
CA ARG A 51 7.46 -1.55 -13.33
C ARG A 51 8.67 -0.63 -13.05
N ARG A 52 8.44 0.67 -12.76
CA ARG A 52 9.54 1.64 -12.55
C ARG A 52 10.46 1.32 -11.37
N HIS A 53 10.03 0.51 -10.42
CA HIS A 53 10.83 0.06 -9.27
C HIS A 53 10.74 -1.46 -9.06
N ILE A 54 9.75 -1.98 -8.35
CA ILE A 54 9.54 -3.42 -8.18
C ILE A 54 9.19 -4.07 -9.52
N ARG A 55 9.79 -5.24 -9.78
CA ARG A 55 9.59 -6.07 -10.97
C ARG A 55 8.90 -7.37 -10.59
N ASP A 56 8.27 -8.05 -11.55
CA ASP A 56 7.57 -9.32 -11.32
C ASP A 56 8.49 -10.39 -10.72
N HIS A 57 9.77 -10.40 -11.13
CA HIS A 57 10.79 -11.29 -10.57
C HIS A 57 11.01 -11.04 -9.07
N ASP A 58 11.05 -9.78 -8.63
CA ASP A 58 11.24 -9.42 -7.23
C ASP A 58 10.16 -10.03 -6.35
N LEU A 59 8.89 -10.01 -6.78
CA LEU A 59 7.77 -10.62 -6.05
C LEU A 59 7.95 -12.13 -5.86
N THR A 60 8.43 -12.79 -6.91
CA THR A 60 8.67 -14.25 -6.89
C THR A 60 9.78 -14.58 -5.90
N GLU A 61 10.87 -13.83 -5.93
CA GLU A 61 12.00 -14.02 -5.02
C GLU A 61 11.67 -13.66 -3.57
N LEU A 62 10.95 -12.56 -3.33
CA LEU A 62 10.47 -12.19 -2.00
C LEU A 62 9.65 -13.33 -1.39
N LYS A 63 8.70 -13.89 -2.14
CA LYS A 63 7.85 -14.99 -1.66
C LYS A 63 8.66 -16.23 -1.24
N LYS A 64 9.80 -16.49 -1.89
CA LYS A 64 10.70 -17.62 -1.56
C LYS A 64 11.60 -17.32 -0.36
N LYS A 65 12.05 -16.07 -0.21
CA LYS A 65 13.16 -15.71 0.68
C LYS A 65 12.73 -15.17 2.04
N ILE A 66 11.53 -14.55 2.15
CA ILE A 66 11.04 -13.99 3.41
C ILE A 66 9.96 -14.88 4.03
N LYS A 67 9.88 -14.85 5.36
CA LYS A 67 8.89 -15.62 6.14
C LYS A 67 7.76 -14.74 6.68
N ILE A 68 7.98 -13.43 6.76
CA ILE A 68 6.97 -12.47 7.18
C ILE A 68 6.02 -12.13 6.02
N PRO A 69 4.80 -11.68 6.30
CA PRO A 69 3.80 -11.37 5.28
C PRO A 69 4.27 -10.32 4.26
N ILE A 70 3.84 -10.50 3.01
CA ILE A 70 3.92 -9.48 1.97
C ILE A 70 2.60 -8.69 1.96
N ASN A 71 2.70 -7.36 1.93
CA ASN A 71 1.65 -6.42 1.56
C ASN A 71 1.94 -5.93 0.14
N LEU A 72 1.11 -6.36 -0.83
CA LEU A 72 1.24 -5.96 -2.22
C LEU A 72 0.36 -4.73 -2.48
N GLU A 73 0.99 -3.60 -2.79
CA GLU A 73 0.29 -2.44 -3.33
C GLU A 73 0.11 -2.61 -4.83
N MET A 74 -1.09 -2.32 -5.33
CA MET A 74 -1.42 -2.51 -6.73
C MET A 74 -2.51 -1.56 -7.22
N ALA A 75 -2.48 -1.22 -8.51
CA ALA A 75 -3.58 -0.53 -9.19
C ALA A 75 -4.82 -1.42 -9.32
N LEU A 76 -6.00 -0.79 -9.44
CA LEU A 76 -7.27 -1.48 -9.67
C LEU A 76 -7.42 -1.90 -11.16
N THR A 77 -6.57 -2.82 -11.62
CA THR A 77 -6.60 -3.34 -13.00
C THR A 77 -6.74 -4.85 -13.03
N HIS A 78 -7.13 -5.38 -14.20
CA HIS A 78 -7.27 -6.83 -14.36
C HIS A 78 -5.92 -7.54 -14.25
N GLU A 79 -4.87 -6.98 -14.85
CA GLU A 79 -3.52 -7.53 -14.81
C GLU A 79 -3.03 -7.67 -13.36
N MET A 80 -3.11 -6.59 -12.58
CA MET A 80 -2.68 -6.59 -11.18
C MET A 80 -3.49 -7.56 -10.32
N LEU A 81 -4.79 -7.69 -10.56
CA LEU A 81 -5.61 -8.71 -9.91
C LEU A 81 -5.11 -10.13 -10.19
N GLN A 82 -4.79 -10.45 -11.46
CA GLN A 82 -4.28 -11.78 -11.82
C GLN A 82 -2.93 -12.07 -11.13
N ILE A 83 -2.04 -11.08 -11.08
CA ILE A 83 -0.75 -11.20 -10.39
C ILE A 83 -0.99 -11.45 -8.88
N ALA A 84 -1.86 -10.69 -8.24
CA ALA A 84 -2.19 -10.86 -6.83
C ALA A 84 -2.78 -12.25 -6.54
N LEU A 85 -3.70 -12.74 -7.39
CA LEU A 85 -4.31 -14.06 -7.25
C LEU A 85 -3.30 -15.20 -7.44
N LYS A 86 -2.29 -15.03 -8.29
CA LYS A 86 -1.19 -15.98 -8.51
C LYS A 86 -0.17 -15.92 -7.36
N LEU A 87 0.23 -14.74 -6.95
CA LEU A 87 1.20 -14.52 -5.87
C LEU A 87 0.63 -14.98 -4.52
N LYS A 88 -0.66 -14.73 -4.28
CA LYS A 88 -1.38 -14.98 -3.01
C LYS A 88 -0.63 -14.34 -1.82
N PRO A 89 -0.41 -13.03 -1.82
CA PRO A 89 0.18 -12.36 -0.67
C PRO A 89 -0.81 -12.39 0.51
N LYS A 90 -0.33 -12.14 1.72
CA LYS A 90 -1.21 -12.07 2.89
C LYS A 90 -2.12 -10.83 2.84
N TYR A 91 -1.59 -9.72 2.32
CA TYR A 91 -2.28 -8.43 2.22
C TYR A 91 -2.16 -7.87 0.80
N VAL A 92 -3.21 -7.21 0.35
CA VAL A 92 -3.22 -6.37 -0.84
C VAL A 92 -3.72 -4.99 -0.44
N CYS A 93 -3.03 -3.93 -0.83
CA CYS A 93 -3.52 -2.57 -0.76
C CYS A 93 -3.84 -2.06 -2.17
N ILE A 94 -5.09 -1.67 -2.41
CA ILE A 94 -5.48 -1.09 -3.69
C ILE A 94 -5.24 0.41 -3.63
N VAL A 95 -4.36 0.89 -4.52
CA VAL A 95 -3.90 2.28 -4.59
C VAL A 95 -4.30 2.92 -5.91
N PRO A 96 -4.49 4.24 -5.97
CA PRO A 96 -4.60 4.95 -7.24
C PRO A 96 -3.24 4.96 -7.92
N GLU A 97 -3.24 4.78 -9.24
CA GLU A 97 -2.02 4.85 -10.03
C GLU A 97 -2.27 5.64 -11.30
N LYS A 98 -1.51 6.70 -11.51
CA LYS A 98 -1.46 7.47 -12.75
C LYS A 98 -0.03 7.48 -13.27
N ARG A 99 0.16 7.15 -14.54
CA ARG A 99 1.50 7.03 -15.15
C ARG A 99 2.37 8.28 -15.02
N LYS A 100 1.75 9.46 -14.96
CA LYS A 100 2.46 10.76 -14.87
C LYS A 100 2.86 11.14 -13.44
N GLU A 101 2.33 10.47 -12.41
CA GLU A 101 2.66 10.78 -11.02
C GLU A 101 4.00 10.16 -10.63
N VAL A 102 4.82 10.92 -9.92
CA VAL A 102 6.09 10.42 -9.36
C VAL A 102 5.80 9.51 -8.17
N THR A 103 4.83 9.92 -7.34
CA THR A 103 4.32 9.17 -6.20
C THR A 103 2.80 9.23 -6.19
N THR A 104 2.14 8.50 -5.30
CA THR A 104 0.67 8.57 -5.12
C THR A 104 0.28 9.92 -4.54
N GLU A 105 -0.40 10.77 -5.32
CA GLU A 105 -0.72 12.16 -4.96
C GLU A 105 -2.05 12.33 -4.22
N GLY A 106 -2.82 11.26 -4.05
CA GLY A 106 -4.11 11.29 -3.33
C GLY A 106 -4.68 9.91 -3.10
N GLY A 107 -5.74 9.82 -2.30
CA GLY A 107 -6.44 8.57 -2.02
C GLY A 107 -7.25 8.05 -3.21
N LEU A 108 -7.52 6.75 -3.21
CA LEU A 108 -8.35 6.07 -4.21
C LEU A 108 -9.78 6.64 -4.18
N ASN A 109 -10.32 7.00 -5.35
CA ASN A 109 -11.72 7.38 -5.48
C ASN A 109 -12.59 6.11 -5.49
N LEU A 110 -13.23 5.79 -4.36
CA LEU A 110 -14.03 4.57 -4.18
C LEU A 110 -15.31 4.54 -5.02
N ASN A 111 -15.78 5.68 -5.51
CA ASN A 111 -16.92 5.74 -6.41
C ASN A 111 -16.55 5.43 -7.87
N TYR A 112 -15.27 5.58 -8.22
CA TYR A 112 -14.79 5.22 -9.55
C TYR A 112 -14.74 3.69 -9.69
N LYS A 113 -15.48 3.17 -10.68
CA LYS A 113 -15.60 1.71 -10.91
C LYS A 113 -16.05 0.93 -9.65
N LYS A 114 -16.94 1.50 -8.82
CA LYS A 114 -17.37 0.95 -7.51
C LYS A 114 -17.73 -0.54 -7.58
N ASN A 115 -18.51 -0.96 -8.58
CA ASN A 115 -18.91 -2.36 -8.73
C ASN A 115 -17.72 -3.28 -9.06
N TYR A 116 -16.79 -2.82 -9.87
CA TYR A 116 -15.58 -3.57 -10.17
C TYR A 116 -14.66 -3.67 -8.95
N LEU A 117 -14.49 -2.59 -8.20
CA LEU A 117 -13.75 -2.58 -6.94
C LEU A 117 -14.31 -3.61 -5.96
N LYS A 118 -15.64 -3.62 -5.75
CA LYS A 118 -16.31 -4.61 -4.89
C LYS A 118 -16.08 -6.05 -5.37
N LYS A 119 -16.16 -6.29 -6.68
CA LYS A 119 -15.86 -7.61 -7.28
C LYS A 119 -14.41 -8.04 -7.00
N VAL A 120 -13.44 -7.12 -7.18
CA VAL A 120 -12.01 -7.39 -6.92
C VAL A 120 -11.78 -7.72 -5.46
N ILE A 121 -12.34 -6.94 -4.52
CA ILE A 121 -12.25 -7.21 -3.08
C ILE A 121 -12.75 -8.64 -2.77
N ASN A 122 -13.92 -9.01 -3.28
CA ASN A 122 -14.49 -10.34 -3.04
C ASN A 122 -13.62 -11.46 -3.61
N LEU A 123 -13.08 -11.30 -4.82
CA LEU A 123 -12.20 -12.30 -5.45
C LEU A 123 -10.91 -12.51 -4.63
N LEU A 124 -10.31 -11.45 -4.13
CA LEU A 124 -9.11 -11.52 -3.28
C LEU A 124 -9.44 -12.20 -1.94
N LYS A 125 -10.53 -11.80 -1.29
CA LYS A 125 -10.98 -12.37 0.00
C LYS A 125 -11.31 -13.87 -0.12
N ASN A 126 -11.90 -14.31 -1.21
CA ASN A 126 -12.15 -15.73 -1.49
C ASN A 126 -10.86 -16.57 -1.62
N LYS A 127 -9.70 -15.91 -1.78
CA LYS A 127 -8.38 -16.54 -1.74
C LYS A 127 -7.63 -16.31 -0.43
N ASN A 128 -8.35 -15.91 0.64
CA ASN A 128 -7.80 -15.59 1.96
C ASN A 128 -6.76 -14.45 1.95
N ILE A 129 -6.87 -13.54 0.98
CA ILE A 129 -6.06 -12.33 0.90
C ILE A 129 -6.84 -11.22 1.58
N LYS A 130 -6.25 -10.57 2.58
CA LYS A 130 -6.85 -9.39 3.23
C LYS A 130 -6.64 -8.16 2.37
N VAL A 131 -7.70 -7.36 2.24
CA VAL A 131 -7.68 -6.18 1.36
C VAL A 131 -7.75 -4.91 2.18
N SER A 132 -6.85 -3.97 1.90
CA SER A 132 -6.92 -2.59 2.33
C SER A 132 -7.13 -1.65 1.13
N LEU A 133 -7.68 -0.47 1.40
CA LEU A 133 -7.86 0.58 0.42
C LEU A 133 -7.09 1.82 0.86
N PHE A 134 -6.25 2.36 -0.03
CA PHE A 134 -5.51 3.59 0.19
C PHE A 134 -6.43 4.79 -0.05
N ILE A 135 -6.83 5.48 1.01
CA ILE A 135 -7.89 6.50 0.95
C ILE A 135 -7.48 7.82 1.62
N GLU A 136 -8.16 8.90 1.23
CA GLU A 136 -8.10 10.16 1.98
C GLU A 136 -8.68 9.99 3.39
N PRO A 137 -8.14 10.70 4.40
CA PRO A 137 -8.65 10.67 5.77
C PRO A 137 -9.97 11.44 5.89
N ASP A 138 -11.04 10.84 5.39
CA ASP A 138 -12.40 11.35 5.39
C ASP A 138 -13.38 10.28 5.90
N LEU A 139 -14.23 10.63 6.85
CA LEU A 139 -15.13 9.68 7.52
C LEU A 139 -16.12 9.02 6.55
N LYS A 140 -16.63 9.75 5.54
CA LYS A 140 -17.54 9.20 4.53
C LYS A 140 -16.81 8.15 3.69
N THR A 141 -15.56 8.41 3.33
CA THR A 141 -14.71 7.48 2.57
C THR A 141 -14.39 6.23 3.40
N VAL A 142 -14.14 6.36 4.70
CA VAL A 142 -13.95 5.22 5.61
C VAL A 142 -15.21 4.34 5.68
N HIS A 143 -16.39 4.95 5.83
CA HIS A 143 -17.66 4.19 5.79
C HIS A 143 -17.86 3.46 4.47
N LEU A 144 -17.58 4.13 3.35
CA LEU A 144 -17.70 3.52 2.03
C LEU A 144 -16.72 2.36 1.84
N ALA A 145 -15.50 2.47 2.35
CA ALA A 145 -14.53 1.37 2.34
C ALA A 145 -15.06 0.13 3.09
N LYS A 146 -15.69 0.34 4.25
CA LYS A 146 -16.35 -0.72 5.01
C LYS A 146 -17.52 -1.35 4.24
N GLU A 147 -18.39 -0.55 3.61
CA GLU A 147 -19.51 -1.04 2.78
C GLU A 147 -19.04 -1.87 1.58
N LEU A 148 -17.88 -1.52 1.01
CA LEU A 148 -17.25 -2.29 -0.06
C LEU A 148 -16.66 -3.61 0.42
N GLY A 149 -16.52 -3.81 1.73
CA GLY A 149 -16.03 -5.04 2.34
C GLY A 149 -14.52 -5.12 2.49
N SER A 150 -13.81 -3.99 2.48
CA SER A 150 -12.36 -3.99 2.80
C SER A 150 -12.11 -4.44 4.24
N ASP A 151 -10.99 -5.11 4.47
CA ASP A 151 -10.59 -5.57 5.81
C ASP A 151 -9.86 -4.48 6.59
N ASN A 152 -9.21 -3.55 5.90
CA ASN A 152 -8.42 -2.46 6.47
C ASN A 152 -8.51 -1.23 5.57
N ILE A 153 -8.00 -0.12 6.08
CA ILE A 153 -7.75 1.10 5.31
C ILE A 153 -6.31 1.54 5.50
N GLU A 154 -5.76 2.21 4.50
CA GLU A 154 -4.50 2.94 4.58
C GLU A 154 -4.79 4.41 4.34
N LEU A 155 -4.40 5.28 5.28
CA LEU A 155 -4.73 6.70 5.24
C LEU A 155 -3.63 7.49 4.55
N HIS A 156 -3.99 8.25 3.51
CA HIS A 156 -3.08 9.17 2.83
C HIS A 156 -2.72 10.35 3.74
N THR A 157 -1.44 10.53 4.02
CA THR A 157 -0.93 11.59 4.91
C THR A 157 -0.22 12.73 4.18
N GLY A 158 -0.26 12.74 2.85
CA GLY A 158 0.49 13.71 2.02
C GLY A 158 0.15 15.17 2.32
N LYS A 159 -1.15 15.50 2.56
CA LYS A 159 -1.57 16.86 2.92
C LYS A 159 -0.98 17.29 4.27
N TYR A 160 -0.96 16.38 5.25
CA TYR A 160 -0.33 16.65 6.55
C TYR A 160 1.16 16.96 6.37
N CYS A 161 1.89 16.14 5.62
CA CYS A 161 3.31 16.36 5.34
C CYS A 161 3.57 17.66 4.57
N LYS A 162 2.69 18.00 3.60
CA LYS A 162 2.77 19.27 2.87
C LYS A 162 2.64 20.46 3.81
N PHE A 163 1.58 20.52 4.61
CA PHE A 163 1.35 21.61 5.56
C PHE A 163 2.45 21.71 6.62
N PHE A 164 3.02 20.58 7.02
CA PHE A 164 4.16 20.57 7.94
C PHE A 164 5.39 21.25 7.33
N ARG A 165 5.73 20.96 6.08
CA ARG A 165 6.83 21.62 5.34
C ARG A 165 6.57 23.12 5.15
N GLU A 166 5.33 23.50 4.89
CA GLU A 166 4.89 24.88 4.72
C GLU A 166 4.76 25.64 6.07
N LYS A 167 4.99 24.97 7.21
CA LYS A 167 4.83 25.51 8.57
C LYS A 167 3.43 26.08 8.83
N ASN A 168 2.40 25.54 8.17
CA ASN A 168 1.01 25.98 8.29
C ASN A 168 0.32 25.31 9.49
N ASN A 169 0.56 25.82 10.70
CA ASN A 169 0.12 25.21 11.95
C ASN A 169 -1.40 24.99 12.05
N LEU A 170 -2.21 25.87 11.46
CA LEU A 170 -3.67 25.70 11.47
C LEU A 170 -4.09 24.47 10.65
N ASN A 171 -3.57 24.33 9.45
CA ASN A 171 -3.89 23.22 8.57
C ASN A 171 -3.26 21.90 9.04
N ILE A 172 -2.07 21.94 9.67
CA ILE A 172 -1.48 20.77 10.35
C ILE A 172 -2.46 20.19 11.37
N LYS A 173 -2.98 21.03 12.29
CA LYS A 173 -3.93 20.60 13.34
C LYS A 173 -5.22 20.03 12.73
N LYS A 174 -5.79 20.70 11.72
CA LYS A 174 -7.00 20.23 11.03
C LYS A 174 -6.79 18.86 10.37
N GLU A 175 -5.71 18.70 9.65
CA GLU A 175 -5.43 17.45 8.93
C GLU A 175 -5.10 16.30 9.89
N PHE A 176 -4.34 16.58 10.95
CA PHE A 176 -4.11 15.60 12.02
C PHE A 176 -5.40 15.09 12.65
N LEU A 177 -6.37 15.99 12.92
CA LEU A 177 -7.67 15.58 13.46
C LEU A 177 -8.45 14.68 12.49
N LYS A 178 -8.42 14.96 11.19
CA LYS A 178 -9.03 14.08 10.18
C LYS A 178 -8.40 12.68 10.21
N ILE A 179 -7.06 12.62 10.16
CA ILE A 179 -6.32 11.34 10.23
C ILE A 179 -6.68 10.58 11.51
N LYS A 180 -6.62 11.27 12.66
CA LYS A 180 -6.94 10.67 13.96
C LYS A 180 -8.38 10.12 14.03
N ASN A 181 -9.36 10.88 13.53
CA ASN A 181 -10.77 10.47 13.55
C ASN A 181 -11.02 9.31 12.57
N SER A 182 -10.42 9.35 11.37
CA SER A 182 -10.51 8.28 10.39
C SER A 182 -9.86 6.98 10.90
N ALA A 183 -8.70 7.07 11.56
CA ALA A 183 -8.02 5.92 12.16
C ALA A 183 -8.76 5.31 13.37
N LYS A 184 -9.62 6.08 14.04
CA LYS A 184 -10.47 5.56 15.13
C LYS A 184 -11.73 4.86 14.63
N LEU A 185 -12.21 5.25 13.45
CA LEU A 185 -13.41 4.72 12.83
C LEU A 185 -13.14 3.43 12.06
N GLY A 186 -11.97 3.33 11.39
CA GLY A 186 -11.54 2.18 10.60
C GLY A 186 -10.87 1.12 11.45
#